data_5deca14360266cc6d5214677d4335326
#
_entry.id   5deca14360266cc6d5214677d4335326
#
_cell.length_a   1.000
_cell.length_b   1.000
_cell.length_c   1.000
_cell.angle_alpha   90.00
_cell.angle_beta   90.00
_cell.angle_gamma   90.00
#
_symmetry.space_group_name_H-M   'P 1'
#
loop_
_entity.id
_entity.type
_entity.pdbx_description
1 polymer ?
#
loop_
_entity_poly.entity_id
_entity_poly.type
_entity_poly.pdbx_seq_one_letter_code
_entity_poly.pdbx_strand_id
1 'polypeptide(L)'
;MKKLIIALLLCSATAWGQVRKAKAFQADVKIDTIRVIEDPEALKFTFNRYQKEQNKWFQFNQVGLNMSEVAFSNWNAGGESSISGIMNAKFRRRYNERTFFWDNELEINYGINAQKGREVRKTDDKLSIVSAFGYRGDSKSFWYYTARYQFLTQISNGYNYPNVDKPVSRFLAPAYVTFGFGAEYAPAKIKFNLFLSPITLKTTAVFAQNLANDGAFGVEKAVRASDGTILKKGKRTHNELGFSVSGRWDKKVMDNMLLNTTFNLYGDYLKNFGNIDVDWETNLNLKVNSYVQARIGVHIKYDDDVKFYSYTTPSGEKRSYGARTQLKQILGVGVSYTF
;
A
#
# COMPACT_ATOMS: atom_id res chain seq x y z
N MET A 1 -7.12 7.20 24.55
CA MET A 1 -6.45 7.08 23.24
C MET A 1 -5.30 6.07 23.23
N LYS A 2 -4.35 6.06 24.18
CA LYS A 2 -3.29 5.03 24.26
C LYS A 2 -3.82 3.59 24.36
N LYS A 3 -4.96 3.37 25.04
CA LYS A 3 -5.57 2.04 25.19
C LYS A 3 -6.20 1.47 23.89
N LEU A 4 -6.64 2.34 22.96
CA LEU A 4 -7.23 1.91 21.69
C LEU A 4 -6.17 1.48 20.68
N ILE A 5 -5.03 2.15 20.67
CA ILE A 5 -3.87 1.80 19.82
C ILE A 5 -3.26 0.47 20.27
N ILE A 6 -3.20 0.25 21.59
CA ILE A 6 -2.73 -1.02 22.16
C ILE A 6 -3.71 -2.16 21.83
N ALA A 7 -5.03 -1.92 21.80
CA ALA A 7 -6.03 -2.92 21.42
C ALA A 7 -5.93 -3.31 19.94
N LEU A 8 -5.68 -2.35 19.03
CA LEU A 8 -5.45 -2.63 17.60
C LEU A 8 -4.14 -3.38 17.36
N LEU A 9 -3.09 -3.06 18.09
CA LEU A 9 -1.81 -3.78 18.04
C LEU A 9 -1.92 -5.17 18.69
N LEU A 10 -2.70 -5.34 19.75
CA LEU A 10 -2.95 -6.64 20.37
C LEU A 10 -3.84 -7.54 19.51
N CYS A 11 -4.84 -7.02 18.80
CA CYS A 11 -5.60 -7.81 17.82
C CYS A 11 -4.74 -8.29 16.66
N SER A 12 -3.73 -7.52 16.24
CA SER A 12 -2.76 -8.00 15.25
C SER A 12 -1.75 -9.00 15.85
N ALA A 13 -1.36 -8.83 17.13
CA ALA A 13 -0.42 -9.71 17.81
C ALA A 13 -1.03 -11.08 18.18
N THR A 14 -2.34 -11.15 18.49
CA THR A 14 -3.00 -12.43 18.78
C THR A 14 -3.18 -13.28 17.51
N ALA A 15 -3.25 -12.65 16.32
CA ALA A 15 -3.17 -13.37 15.05
C ALA A 15 -1.76 -13.92 14.77
N TRP A 16 -0.72 -13.40 15.43
CA TRP A 16 0.66 -13.87 15.30
C TRP A 16 1.02 -15.00 16.27
N GLY A 17 0.30 -15.12 17.40
CA GLY A 17 0.63 -16.07 18.48
C GLY A 17 0.27 -17.53 18.20
N GLN A 18 -0.45 -17.85 17.14
CA GLN A 18 -0.87 -19.22 16.82
C GLN A 18 -0.17 -19.87 15.62
N VAL A 19 0.86 -19.26 15.05
CA VAL A 19 1.72 -19.96 14.11
C VAL A 19 2.73 -20.79 14.91
N ARG A 20 2.29 -21.86 15.56
CA ARG A 20 3.18 -22.97 15.92
C ARG A 20 3.82 -23.44 14.62
N LYS A 21 5.16 -23.33 14.53
CA LYS A 21 5.92 -24.02 13.51
C LYS A 21 5.43 -25.47 13.47
N ALA A 22 4.65 -25.82 12.47
CA ALA A 22 4.41 -27.21 12.14
C ALA A 22 5.78 -27.74 11.79
N LYS A 23 6.39 -28.48 12.71
CA LYS A 23 7.54 -29.33 12.41
C LYS A 23 7.10 -30.17 11.23
N ALA A 24 7.83 -30.08 10.13
CA ALA A 24 7.70 -31.02 9.05
C ALA A 24 7.86 -32.40 9.68
N PHE A 25 6.76 -33.11 9.84
CA PHE A 25 6.77 -34.50 10.22
C PHE A 25 7.23 -35.25 8.97
N GLN A 26 8.54 -35.48 8.87
CA GLN A 26 9.05 -36.52 7.98
C GLN A 26 8.58 -37.83 8.61
N ALA A 27 7.41 -38.29 8.19
CA ALA A 27 7.04 -39.67 8.38
C ALA A 27 7.90 -40.47 7.41
N ASP A 28 8.91 -41.14 7.92
CA ASP A 28 9.52 -42.29 7.25
C ASP A 28 8.41 -43.34 7.06
N VAL A 29 7.73 -43.25 5.94
CA VAL A 29 6.80 -44.29 5.52
C VAL A 29 7.68 -45.42 4.98
N LYS A 30 8.01 -46.39 5.85
CA LYS A 30 8.41 -47.71 5.40
C LYS A 30 7.28 -48.28 4.57
N ILE A 31 7.50 -48.38 3.28
CA ILE A 31 6.59 -49.07 2.35
C ILE A 31 6.81 -50.58 2.60
N ASP A 32 6.14 -51.12 3.62
CA ASP A 32 5.98 -52.54 3.76
C ASP A 32 4.71 -52.96 3.00
N THR A 33 4.94 -53.67 1.90
CA THR A 33 3.97 -54.47 1.13
C THR A 33 2.84 -53.70 0.45
N ILE A 34 2.97 -53.64 -0.88
CA ILE A 34 1.86 -53.36 -1.81
C ILE A 34 0.84 -54.48 -1.65
N ARG A 35 -0.20 -54.28 -0.86
CA ARG A 35 -1.42 -55.07 -0.98
C ARG A 35 -2.18 -54.58 -2.21
N VAL A 36 -2.27 -55.42 -3.21
CA VAL A 36 -3.16 -55.20 -4.36
C VAL A 36 -4.58 -55.14 -3.80
N ILE A 37 -5.18 -53.99 -3.80
CA ILE A 37 -6.59 -53.82 -3.47
C ILE A 37 -7.36 -54.08 -4.75
N GLU A 38 -8.00 -55.24 -4.86
CA GLU A 38 -8.80 -55.67 -6.03
C GLU A 38 -10.11 -54.92 -6.19
N ASP A 39 -10.49 -54.07 -5.23
CA ASP A 39 -11.74 -53.31 -5.25
C ASP A 39 -11.50 -51.87 -5.76
N PRO A 40 -12.02 -51.50 -6.95
CA PRO A 40 -11.90 -50.16 -7.50
C PRO A 40 -12.60 -49.07 -6.65
N GLU A 41 -13.61 -49.43 -5.86
CA GLU A 41 -14.31 -48.51 -4.97
C GLU A 41 -13.48 -48.21 -3.71
N ALA A 42 -12.71 -49.18 -3.20
CA ALA A 42 -11.79 -48.96 -2.09
C ALA A 42 -10.60 -48.05 -2.50
N LEU A 43 -10.18 -48.10 -3.76
CA LEU A 43 -9.17 -47.18 -4.33
C LEU A 43 -9.71 -45.73 -4.38
N LYS A 44 -10.95 -45.53 -4.74
CA LYS A 44 -11.57 -44.19 -4.70
C LYS A 44 -11.67 -43.65 -3.28
N PHE A 45 -11.95 -44.51 -2.30
CA PHE A 45 -12.05 -44.09 -0.89
C PHE A 45 -10.69 -43.74 -0.28
N THR A 46 -9.63 -44.48 -0.65
CA THR A 46 -8.25 -44.20 -0.20
C THR A 46 -7.67 -42.97 -0.90
N PHE A 47 -7.92 -42.77 -2.18
CA PHE A 47 -7.47 -41.55 -2.90
C PHE A 47 -8.09 -40.27 -2.32
N ASN A 48 -9.34 -40.30 -1.86
CA ASN A 48 -9.98 -39.16 -1.21
C ASN A 48 -9.45 -38.87 0.21
N ARG A 49 -8.87 -39.86 0.92
CA ARG A 49 -8.23 -39.66 2.22
C ARG A 49 -6.83 -39.05 2.15
N TYR A 50 -6.16 -39.18 1.01
CA TYR A 50 -4.81 -38.62 0.76
C TYR A 50 -4.83 -37.34 -0.05
N GLN A 51 -5.98 -36.70 -0.27
CA GLN A 51 -5.94 -35.27 -0.59
C GLN A 51 -5.42 -34.57 0.66
N LYS A 52 -4.08 -34.48 0.72
CA LYS A 52 -3.31 -33.64 1.64
C LYS A 52 -4.10 -32.36 1.77
N GLU A 53 -4.57 -32.00 2.96
CA GLU A 53 -5.22 -30.71 3.18
C GLU A 53 -4.31 -29.65 2.58
N GLN A 54 -4.70 -29.15 1.41
CA GLN A 54 -3.90 -28.13 0.73
C GLN A 54 -3.85 -26.96 1.69
N ASN A 55 -2.64 -26.53 2.00
CA ASN A 55 -2.45 -25.39 2.88
C ASN A 55 -3.24 -24.22 2.29
N LYS A 56 -4.37 -23.88 2.92
CA LYS A 56 -5.29 -22.83 2.46
C LYS A 56 -4.70 -21.44 2.65
N TRP A 57 -3.61 -21.34 3.43
CA TRP A 57 -2.89 -20.12 3.70
C TRP A 57 -1.71 -19.95 2.75
N PHE A 58 -1.70 -18.85 2.04
CA PHE A 58 -0.56 -18.33 1.29
C PHE A 58 0.13 -17.25 2.12
N GLN A 59 1.44 -17.37 2.26
CA GLN A 59 2.28 -16.41 2.97
C GLN A 59 3.33 -15.86 2.01
N PHE A 60 3.52 -14.54 2.07
CA PHE A 60 4.56 -13.86 1.32
C PHE A 60 5.18 -12.79 2.21
N ASN A 61 6.48 -12.85 2.39
CA ASN A 61 7.25 -11.86 3.11
C ASN A 61 8.39 -11.40 2.21
N GLN A 62 8.55 -10.12 2.08
CA GLN A 62 9.64 -9.52 1.33
C GLN A 62 10.17 -8.31 2.09
N VAL A 63 11.49 -8.23 2.21
CA VAL A 63 12.19 -7.06 2.72
C VAL A 63 13.25 -6.68 1.69
N GLY A 64 13.40 -5.39 1.43
CA GLY A 64 14.35 -4.89 0.45
C GLY A 64 14.95 -3.57 0.85
N LEU A 65 16.16 -3.31 0.37
CA LEU A 65 16.87 -2.04 0.48
C LEU A 65 17.40 -1.66 -0.90
N ASN A 66 16.93 -0.54 -1.41
CA ASN A 66 17.43 0.07 -2.64
C ASN A 66 18.34 1.23 -2.25
N MET A 67 19.53 1.32 -2.82
CA MET A 67 20.50 2.36 -2.54
C MET A 67 21.00 2.98 -3.85
N SER A 68 21.34 4.26 -3.76
CA SER A 68 22.02 5.00 -4.80
C SER A 68 23.04 5.91 -4.13
N GLU A 69 24.29 5.88 -4.57
CA GLU A 69 25.36 6.68 -4.04
C GLU A 69 26.11 7.40 -5.18
N VAL A 70 26.46 8.64 -4.94
CA VAL A 70 27.39 9.43 -5.75
C VAL A 70 28.43 9.98 -4.80
N ALA A 71 29.67 9.58 -4.97
CA ALA A 71 30.78 10.00 -4.12
C ALA A 71 31.85 10.77 -4.97
N PHE A 72 32.28 11.92 -4.48
CA PHE A 72 33.31 12.71 -5.07
C PHE A 72 34.55 12.79 -4.14
N SER A 73 35.73 12.52 -4.69
CA SER A 73 36.98 12.68 -4.01
C SER A 73 37.94 13.44 -4.92
N ASN A 74 38.42 14.60 -4.49
CA ASN A 74 39.34 15.46 -5.27
C ASN A 74 38.83 15.81 -6.69
N TRP A 75 37.48 15.86 -6.82
CA TRP A 75 36.80 16.16 -8.08
C TRP A 75 36.76 17.67 -8.32
N ASN A 76 37.38 18.15 -9.41
CA ASN A 76 37.56 19.58 -9.69
C ASN A 76 36.43 20.21 -10.52
N ALA A 77 35.55 19.40 -11.11
CA ALA A 77 34.46 19.88 -11.96
C ALA A 77 33.19 20.25 -11.19
N GLY A 78 33.24 20.29 -9.85
CA GLY A 78 32.08 20.56 -9.01
C GLY A 78 31.23 19.29 -8.76
N GLY A 79 30.29 19.40 -7.85
CA GLY A 79 29.40 18.30 -7.43
C GLY A 79 29.41 18.08 -5.92
N GLU A 80 28.36 17.49 -5.39
CA GLU A 80 28.24 17.13 -3.97
C GLU A 80 28.00 15.65 -3.82
N SER A 81 28.71 15.00 -2.89
CA SER A 81 28.48 13.60 -2.57
C SER A 81 27.09 13.42 -1.94
N SER A 82 26.38 12.39 -2.37
CA SER A 82 25.06 12.06 -1.86
C SER A 82 24.85 10.56 -1.76
N ILE A 83 24.07 10.14 -0.78
CA ILE A 83 23.58 8.78 -0.61
C ILE A 83 22.08 8.80 -0.41
N SER A 84 21.39 7.93 -1.13
CA SER A 84 19.95 7.71 -0.99
C SER A 84 19.68 6.25 -0.66
N GLY A 85 18.74 6.00 0.24
CA GLY A 85 18.31 4.66 0.57
C GLY A 85 16.78 4.61 0.71
N ILE A 86 16.17 3.55 0.18
CA ILE A 86 14.75 3.25 0.35
C ILE A 86 14.62 1.81 0.86
N MET A 87 14.17 1.67 2.10
CA MET A 87 13.77 0.40 2.67
C MET A 87 12.31 0.12 2.30
N ASN A 88 12.03 -1.10 1.89
CA ASN A 88 10.67 -1.58 1.66
C ASN A 88 10.45 -2.92 2.34
N ALA A 89 9.27 -3.08 2.96
CA ALA A 89 8.84 -4.33 3.56
C ALA A 89 7.40 -4.61 3.16
N LYS A 90 7.13 -5.86 2.77
CA LYS A 90 5.82 -6.31 2.35
C LYS A 90 5.51 -7.66 2.95
N PHE A 91 4.39 -7.73 3.66
CA PHE A 91 3.90 -8.94 4.29
C PHE A 91 2.49 -9.21 3.82
N ARG A 92 2.24 -10.40 3.28
CA ARG A 92 0.91 -10.79 2.81
C ARG A 92 0.53 -12.13 3.41
N ARG A 93 -0.73 -12.21 3.84
CA ARG A 93 -1.37 -13.41 4.35
C ARG A 93 -2.69 -13.57 3.65
N ARG A 94 -2.80 -14.60 2.84
CA ARG A 94 -4.04 -14.88 2.11
C ARG A 94 -4.54 -16.26 2.45
N TYR A 95 -5.76 -16.32 2.95
CA TYR A 95 -6.52 -17.54 3.09
C TYR A 95 -7.39 -17.75 1.85
N ASN A 96 -7.38 -18.96 1.27
CA ASN A 96 -8.22 -19.29 0.13
C ASN A 96 -9.01 -20.55 0.44
N GLU A 97 -10.32 -20.47 0.21
CA GLU A 97 -11.25 -21.58 0.21
C GLU A 97 -11.96 -21.64 -1.15
N ARG A 98 -12.75 -22.69 -1.41
CA ARG A 98 -13.46 -22.82 -2.69
C ARG A 98 -14.36 -21.63 -3.01
N THR A 99 -15.04 -21.09 -1.98
CA THR A 99 -16.06 -20.05 -2.13
C THR A 99 -15.66 -18.70 -1.54
N PHE A 100 -14.61 -18.61 -0.77
CA PHE A 100 -14.18 -17.33 -0.21
C PHE A 100 -12.66 -17.22 -0.09
N PHE A 101 -12.19 -15.97 0.00
CA PHE A 101 -10.81 -15.64 0.36
C PHE A 101 -10.79 -14.55 1.42
N TRP A 102 -9.69 -14.50 2.15
CA TRP A 102 -9.35 -13.37 3.02
C TRP A 102 -7.88 -13.02 2.80
N ASP A 103 -7.64 -11.83 2.26
CA ASP A 103 -6.33 -11.34 1.85
C ASP A 103 -5.93 -10.13 2.69
N ASN A 104 -4.81 -10.22 3.38
CA ASN A 104 -4.27 -9.16 4.22
C ASN A 104 -2.86 -8.81 3.76
N GLU A 105 -2.61 -7.54 3.53
CA GLU A 105 -1.31 -7.03 3.08
C GLU A 105 -0.90 -5.85 3.94
N LEU A 106 0.32 -5.89 4.47
CA LEU A 106 1.03 -4.79 5.12
C LEU A 106 2.20 -4.40 4.23
N GLU A 107 2.29 -3.11 3.89
CA GLU A 107 3.38 -2.53 3.14
C GLU A 107 3.97 -1.34 3.89
N ILE A 108 5.29 -1.32 4.02
CA ILE A 108 6.05 -0.26 4.66
C ILE A 108 7.13 0.17 3.68
N ASN A 109 7.18 1.46 3.34
CA ASN A 109 8.26 2.07 2.60
C ASN A 109 8.81 3.24 3.40
N TYR A 110 10.14 3.34 3.49
CA TYR A 110 10.79 4.47 4.14
C TYR A 110 12.08 4.81 3.40
N GLY A 111 12.17 6.03 2.93
CA GLY A 111 13.29 6.50 2.14
C GLY A 111 13.91 7.78 2.69
N ILE A 112 15.23 7.87 2.61
CA ILE A 112 16.01 9.03 2.98
C ILE A 112 17.04 9.37 1.90
N ASN A 113 17.40 10.63 1.84
CA ASN A 113 18.52 11.13 1.07
C ASN A 113 19.41 11.99 1.98
N ALA A 114 20.69 11.70 2.02
CA ALA A 114 21.72 12.47 2.69
C ALA A 114 22.66 13.06 1.66
N GLN A 115 22.88 14.36 1.69
CA GLN A 115 23.78 15.11 0.81
C GLN A 115 24.75 15.90 1.66
N LYS A 116 26.03 15.94 1.25
CA LYS A 116 27.06 16.67 1.97
C LYS A 116 26.63 18.14 2.16
N GLY A 117 26.74 18.64 3.38
CA GLY A 117 26.42 20.05 3.70
C GLY A 117 24.89 20.33 3.80
N ARG A 118 24.04 19.33 3.72
CA ARG A 118 22.58 19.48 3.85
C ARG A 118 22.02 18.51 4.89
N GLU A 119 20.88 18.87 5.45
CA GLU A 119 20.15 17.97 6.33
C GLU A 119 19.62 16.76 5.58
N VAL A 120 19.50 15.63 6.30
CA VAL A 120 18.90 14.41 5.77
C VAL A 120 17.44 14.68 5.43
N ARG A 121 17.04 14.32 4.21
CA ARG A 121 15.69 14.55 3.70
C ARG A 121 14.95 13.24 3.50
N LYS A 122 13.71 13.24 3.87
CA LYS A 122 12.79 12.13 3.59
C LYS A 122 12.43 12.12 2.11
N THR A 123 12.52 10.96 1.46
CA THR A 123 12.21 10.77 0.03
C THR A 123 11.01 9.85 -0.19
N ASP A 124 10.75 8.94 0.75
CA ASP A 124 9.57 8.06 0.75
C ASP A 124 9.10 7.81 2.18
N ASP A 125 7.80 7.64 2.37
CA ASP A 125 7.24 7.33 3.67
C ASP A 125 5.80 6.84 3.50
N LYS A 126 5.59 5.54 3.66
CA LYS A 126 4.29 4.88 3.47
C LYS A 126 4.12 3.76 4.46
N LEU A 127 3.02 3.77 5.17
CA LEU A 127 2.50 2.64 5.94
C LEU A 127 1.11 2.33 5.41
N SER A 128 0.94 1.17 4.78
CA SER A 128 -0.32 0.73 4.19
C SER A 128 -0.74 -0.61 4.73
N ILE A 129 -2.00 -0.73 5.12
CA ILE A 129 -2.66 -1.98 5.51
C ILE A 129 -3.88 -2.15 4.63
N VAL A 130 -3.97 -3.28 3.94
CA VAL A 130 -5.12 -3.65 3.13
C VAL A 130 -5.66 -4.98 3.61
N SER A 131 -6.97 -5.06 3.82
CA SER A 131 -7.68 -6.30 4.12
C SER A 131 -8.87 -6.44 3.19
N ALA A 132 -8.98 -7.56 2.49
CA ALA A 132 -10.06 -7.85 1.57
C ALA A 132 -10.65 -9.22 1.87
N PHE A 133 -11.96 -9.27 2.08
CA PHE A 133 -12.72 -10.50 2.21
C PHE A 133 -13.66 -10.63 1.02
N GLY A 134 -13.56 -11.73 0.29
CA GLY A 134 -14.39 -12.01 -0.88
C GLY A 134 -15.12 -13.35 -0.78
N TYR A 135 -16.38 -13.35 -1.17
CA TYR A 135 -17.24 -14.53 -1.22
C TYR A 135 -17.84 -14.70 -2.62
N ARG A 136 -17.96 -15.95 -3.09
CA ARG A 136 -18.65 -16.32 -4.33
C ARG A 136 -19.56 -17.51 -4.10
N GLY A 137 -20.74 -17.46 -4.71
CA GLY A 137 -21.72 -18.56 -4.59
C GLY A 137 -21.35 -19.80 -5.41
N ASP A 138 -20.64 -19.63 -6.54
CA ASP A 138 -20.17 -20.73 -7.39
C ASP A 138 -18.63 -20.78 -7.41
N SER A 139 -18.07 -21.92 -7.08
CA SER A 139 -16.62 -22.17 -7.06
C SER A 139 -15.95 -22.02 -8.43
N LYS A 140 -16.69 -22.10 -9.53
CA LYS A 140 -16.19 -21.90 -10.90
C LYS A 140 -16.20 -20.42 -11.33
N SER A 141 -16.95 -19.56 -10.63
CA SER A 141 -16.99 -18.12 -10.91
C SER A 141 -15.65 -17.46 -10.59
N PHE A 142 -15.27 -16.48 -11.40
CA PHE A 142 -14.16 -15.59 -11.14
C PHE A 142 -14.57 -14.31 -10.41
N TRP A 143 -15.88 -14.12 -10.21
CA TRP A 143 -16.45 -12.98 -9.53
C TRP A 143 -16.73 -13.28 -8.06
N TYR A 144 -16.32 -12.35 -7.19
CA TYR A 144 -16.56 -12.39 -5.75
C TYR A 144 -17.31 -11.14 -5.32
N TYR A 145 -18.23 -11.27 -4.39
CA TYR A 145 -18.70 -10.15 -3.58
C TYR A 145 -17.61 -9.86 -2.56
N THR A 146 -17.08 -8.64 -2.56
CA THR A 146 -15.88 -8.32 -1.78
C THR A 146 -16.12 -7.09 -0.92
N ALA A 147 -15.73 -7.18 0.35
CA ALA A 147 -15.54 -6.07 1.26
C ALA A 147 -14.04 -5.82 1.38
N ARG A 148 -13.61 -4.57 1.15
CA ARG A 148 -12.21 -4.16 1.20
C ARG A 148 -12.02 -3.00 2.16
N TYR A 149 -11.07 -3.14 3.06
CA TYR A 149 -10.60 -2.11 3.97
C TYR A 149 -9.17 -1.72 3.59
N GLN A 150 -8.88 -0.43 3.60
CA GLN A 150 -7.53 0.08 3.41
C GLN A 150 -7.27 1.18 4.43
N PHE A 151 -6.11 1.12 5.05
CA PHE A 151 -5.54 2.15 5.89
C PHE A 151 -4.20 2.58 5.31
N LEU A 152 -4.02 3.88 5.13
CA LEU A 152 -2.79 4.45 4.58
C LEU A 152 -2.38 5.66 5.42
N THR A 153 -1.13 5.70 5.85
CA THR A 153 -0.53 6.87 6.52
C THR A 153 0.97 6.91 6.27
N GLN A 154 1.64 7.87 6.86
CA GLN A 154 3.09 7.97 6.91
C GLN A 154 3.61 7.75 8.34
N ILE A 155 4.90 7.47 8.50
CA ILE A 155 5.52 7.09 9.76
C ILE A 155 6.14 8.31 10.45
N SER A 156 6.78 9.20 9.69
CA SER A 156 7.57 10.30 10.20
C SER A 156 7.10 11.67 9.70
N ASN A 157 7.65 12.74 10.26
CA ASN A 157 7.36 14.09 9.81
C ASN A 157 7.84 14.32 8.38
N GLY A 158 7.05 15.03 7.58
CA GLY A 158 7.43 15.56 6.28
C GLY A 158 7.60 17.08 6.34
N TYR A 159 8.50 17.61 5.53
CA TYR A 159 8.85 19.03 5.52
C TYR A 159 8.92 19.58 4.09
N ASN A 160 8.67 20.88 3.94
CA ASN A 160 8.94 21.61 2.70
C ASN A 160 10.38 22.15 2.75
N TYR A 161 11.34 21.30 2.43
CA TYR A 161 12.75 21.67 2.45
C TYR A 161 13.06 22.91 1.61
N PRO A 162 13.98 23.80 2.04
CA PRO A 162 14.90 23.62 3.17
C PRO A 162 14.31 23.92 4.56
N ASN A 163 13.06 24.38 4.68
CA ASN A 163 12.44 24.69 5.96
C ASN A 163 12.02 23.42 6.70
N VAL A 164 12.60 23.19 7.86
CA VAL A 164 12.33 22.06 8.76
C VAL A 164 11.63 22.47 10.07
N ASP A 165 11.33 23.78 10.27
CA ASP A 165 10.72 24.28 11.51
C ASP A 165 9.28 23.78 11.66
N LYS A 166 8.54 23.73 10.54
CA LYS A 166 7.14 23.36 10.54
C LYS A 166 6.90 22.15 9.64
N PRO A 167 6.61 20.98 10.21
CA PRO A 167 6.25 19.82 9.41
C PRO A 167 4.91 20.07 8.69
N VAL A 168 4.88 19.71 7.41
CA VAL A 168 3.67 19.75 6.56
C VAL A 168 2.86 18.47 6.64
N SER A 169 3.44 17.41 7.22
CA SER A 169 2.78 16.13 7.47
C SER A 169 3.42 15.41 8.66
N ARG A 170 2.65 14.53 9.33
CA ARG A 170 3.10 13.75 10.51
C ARG A 170 2.44 12.38 10.51
N PHE A 171 2.87 11.51 11.42
CA PHE A 171 2.15 10.26 11.68
C PHE A 171 0.67 10.53 11.97
N LEU A 172 -0.24 9.85 11.25
CA LEU A 172 -1.69 10.06 11.26
C LEU A 172 -2.14 11.50 10.87
N ALA A 173 -1.32 12.22 10.15
CA ALA A 173 -1.65 13.53 9.61
C ALA A 173 -0.94 13.72 8.24
N PRO A 174 -1.50 13.13 7.12
CA PRO A 174 -2.80 12.47 7.04
C PRO A 174 -2.81 10.99 7.40
N ALA A 175 -3.98 10.47 7.75
CA ALA A 175 -4.33 9.07 7.69
C ALA A 175 -5.58 8.92 6.80
N TYR A 176 -5.53 8.00 5.86
CA TYR A 176 -6.65 7.68 4.98
C TYR A 176 -7.21 6.32 5.34
N VAL A 177 -8.51 6.26 5.57
CA VAL A 177 -9.25 5.02 5.78
C VAL A 177 -10.26 4.88 4.67
N THR A 178 -10.20 3.79 3.94
CA THR A 178 -11.17 3.50 2.87
C THR A 178 -11.84 2.17 3.16
N PHE A 179 -13.15 2.14 3.05
CA PHE A 179 -13.95 0.93 3.12
C PHE A 179 -14.86 0.86 1.91
N GLY A 180 -14.69 -0.19 1.10
CA GLY A 180 -15.46 -0.41 -0.12
C GLY A 180 -16.17 -1.75 -0.09
N PHE A 181 -17.38 -1.78 -0.64
CA PHE A 181 -18.15 -2.99 -0.84
C PHE A 181 -18.59 -3.09 -2.30
N GLY A 182 -18.36 -4.25 -2.93
CA GLY A 182 -18.63 -4.42 -4.36
C GLY A 182 -18.28 -5.79 -4.92
N ALA A 183 -17.94 -5.82 -6.20
CA ALA A 183 -17.60 -7.02 -6.93
C ALA A 183 -16.10 -7.05 -7.30
N GLU A 184 -15.46 -8.18 -7.11
CA GLU A 184 -14.06 -8.41 -7.48
C GLU A 184 -13.94 -9.50 -8.53
N TYR A 185 -13.33 -9.20 -9.66
CA TYR A 185 -12.98 -10.15 -10.69
C TYR A 185 -11.53 -10.62 -10.49
N ALA A 186 -11.34 -11.91 -10.19
CA ALA A 186 -10.03 -12.47 -9.85
C ALA A 186 -9.82 -13.85 -10.49
N PRO A 187 -9.51 -13.92 -11.80
CA PRO A 187 -9.27 -15.19 -12.49
C PRO A 187 -7.95 -15.84 -12.02
N ALA A 188 -8.00 -17.13 -11.70
CA ALA A 188 -6.86 -17.85 -11.14
C ALA A 188 -5.67 -17.98 -12.09
N LYS A 189 -5.90 -18.01 -13.43
CA LYS A 189 -4.87 -18.23 -14.44
C LYS A 189 -3.99 -17.02 -14.73
N ILE A 190 -4.54 -15.82 -14.57
CA ILE A 190 -3.82 -14.56 -14.76
C ILE A 190 -3.75 -13.86 -13.40
N LYS A 191 -2.59 -13.35 -13.04
CA LYS A 191 -2.41 -12.59 -11.80
C LYS A 191 -2.99 -11.18 -11.96
N PHE A 192 -4.28 -11.13 -12.27
CA PHE A 192 -5.07 -9.92 -12.47
C PHE A 192 -6.22 -9.91 -11.48
N ASN A 193 -6.54 -8.74 -10.97
CA ASN A 193 -7.61 -8.53 -10.02
C ASN A 193 -8.20 -7.15 -10.28
N LEU A 194 -9.51 -7.07 -10.39
CA LEU A 194 -10.25 -5.84 -10.59
C LEU A 194 -11.40 -5.79 -9.58
N PHE A 195 -11.39 -4.80 -8.71
CA PHE A 195 -12.42 -4.55 -7.73
C PHE A 195 -13.26 -3.33 -8.13
N LEU A 196 -14.54 -3.53 -8.25
CA LEU A 196 -15.54 -2.51 -8.57
C LEU A 196 -16.40 -2.29 -7.33
N SER A 197 -16.28 -1.13 -6.71
CA SER A 197 -17.01 -0.78 -5.50
C SER A 197 -17.94 0.39 -5.76
N PRO A 198 -19.24 0.16 -5.96
CA PRO A 198 -20.22 1.22 -6.10
C PRO A 198 -20.47 1.98 -4.78
N ILE A 199 -20.10 1.39 -3.65
CA ILE A 199 -20.24 2.02 -2.34
C ILE A 199 -18.85 2.00 -1.67
N THR A 200 -18.23 3.17 -1.61
CA THR A 200 -16.92 3.37 -0.98
C THR A 200 -16.98 4.56 -0.04
N LEU A 201 -16.71 4.30 1.24
CA LEU A 201 -16.51 5.33 2.25
C LEU A 201 -15.01 5.63 2.36
N LYS A 202 -14.63 6.89 2.14
CA LYS A 202 -13.25 7.39 2.30
C LYS A 202 -13.24 8.41 3.42
N THR A 203 -12.38 8.21 4.41
CA THR A 203 -12.18 9.12 5.53
C THR A 203 -10.74 9.60 5.53
N THR A 204 -10.56 10.91 5.40
CA THR A 204 -9.28 11.57 5.60
C THR A 204 -9.23 12.09 7.04
N ALA A 205 -8.22 11.67 7.81
CA ALA A 205 -8.01 12.10 9.17
C ALA A 205 -6.68 12.86 9.32
N VAL A 206 -6.71 14.01 9.99
CA VAL A 206 -5.55 14.87 10.26
C VAL A 206 -5.48 15.12 11.76
N PHE A 207 -4.81 14.22 12.50
CA PHE A 207 -4.78 14.28 13.96
C PHE A 207 -3.92 15.41 14.50
N ALA A 208 -3.02 15.99 13.70
CA ALA A 208 -2.27 17.20 14.06
C ALA A 208 -3.17 18.44 13.92
N GLN A 209 -3.58 19.03 15.04
CA GLN A 209 -4.55 20.14 15.06
C GLN A 209 -4.05 21.38 14.29
N ASN A 210 -2.76 21.67 14.34
CA ASN A 210 -2.17 22.76 13.57
C ASN A 210 -2.39 22.58 12.06
N LEU A 211 -2.14 21.38 11.53
CA LEU A 211 -2.37 21.05 10.12
C LEU A 211 -3.86 21.05 9.78
N ALA A 212 -4.71 20.55 10.69
CA ALA A 212 -6.16 20.60 10.51
C ALA A 212 -6.68 22.05 10.51
N ASN A 213 -6.13 22.93 11.35
CA ASN A 213 -6.49 24.35 11.35
C ASN A 213 -6.14 25.07 10.04
N ASP A 214 -5.11 24.60 9.36
CA ASP A 214 -4.69 25.15 8.06
C ASP A 214 -5.45 24.51 6.89
N GLY A 215 -6.34 23.54 7.16
CA GLY A 215 -7.11 22.83 6.14
C GLY A 215 -6.28 21.86 5.30
N ALA A 216 -5.18 21.35 5.87
CA ALA A 216 -4.31 20.41 5.17
C ALA A 216 -5.07 19.12 4.80
N PHE A 217 -4.74 18.53 3.65
CA PHE A 217 -5.30 17.27 3.14
C PHE A 217 -6.83 17.27 2.96
N GLY A 218 -7.45 18.45 2.66
CA GLY A 218 -8.87 18.55 2.33
C GLY A 218 -9.81 18.64 3.54
N VAL A 219 -9.32 18.68 4.78
CA VAL A 219 -10.18 18.88 5.95
C VAL A 219 -10.63 20.35 6.07
N GLU A 220 -11.76 20.59 6.72
CA GLU A 220 -12.31 21.94 6.91
C GLU A 220 -11.36 22.77 7.80
N LYS A 221 -10.85 23.88 7.24
CA LYS A 221 -9.91 24.77 7.94
C LYS A 221 -10.57 25.51 9.11
N ALA A 222 -9.74 26.00 10.02
CA ALA A 222 -10.18 26.84 11.13
C ALA A 222 -10.78 28.17 10.64
N VAL A 223 -11.80 28.64 11.38
CA VAL A 223 -12.31 30.01 11.23
C VAL A 223 -11.46 30.91 12.09
N ARG A 224 -10.90 31.97 11.49
CA ARG A 224 -10.02 32.92 12.15
C ARG A 224 -10.64 34.31 12.11
N ALA A 225 -10.44 35.10 13.18
CA ALA A 225 -10.73 36.51 13.20
C ALA A 225 -9.70 37.28 12.34
N SER A 226 -9.95 38.57 12.13
CA SER A 226 -9.05 39.45 11.36
C SER A 226 -7.65 39.62 12.00
N ASP A 227 -7.53 39.43 13.30
CA ASP A 227 -6.28 39.44 14.07
C ASP A 227 -5.53 38.09 14.03
N GLY A 228 -6.08 37.05 13.32
CA GLY A 228 -5.51 35.73 13.25
C GLY A 228 -5.92 34.76 14.37
N THR A 229 -6.67 35.24 15.40
CA THR A 229 -7.17 34.41 16.50
C THR A 229 -8.12 33.33 15.98
N ILE A 230 -7.98 32.10 16.45
CA ILE A 230 -8.84 30.98 16.05
C ILE A 230 -10.18 31.10 16.81
N LEU A 231 -11.24 31.42 16.08
CA LEU A 231 -12.62 31.44 16.59
C LEU A 231 -13.22 30.03 16.65
N LYS A 232 -12.94 29.21 15.62
CA LYS A 232 -13.36 27.81 15.54
C LYS A 232 -12.22 26.96 15.00
N LYS A 233 -11.87 25.87 15.70
CA LYS A 233 -10.82 24.95 15.28
C LYS A 233 -11.22 24.23 13.98
N GLY A 234 -10.25 23.96 13.13
CA GLY A 234 -10.42 23.13 11.95
C GLY A 234 -10.85 21.71 12.31
N LYS A 235 -11.62 21.11 11.44
CA LYS A 235 -12.03 19.70 11.58
C LYS A 235 -10.84 18.81 11.33
N ARG A 236 -10.76 17.71 12.09
CA ARG A 236 -9.69 16.70 11.94
C ARG A 236 -10.04 15.57 10.98
N THR A 237 -11.29 15.51 10.56
CA THR A 237 -11.77 14.44 9.68
C THR A 237 -12.61 15.01 8.55
N HIS A 238 -12.46 14.42 7.38
CA HIS A 238 -13.29 14.64 6.21
C HIS A 238 -13.77 13.28 5.72
N ASN A 239 -15.08 13.14 5.55
CA ASN A 239 -15.71 11.90 5.09
C ASN A 239 -16.31 12.12 3.71
N GLU A 240 -16.09 11.16 2.82
CA GLU A 240 -16.56 11.15 1.46
C GLU A 240 -17.26 9.82 1.21
N LEU A 241 -18.32 9.83 0.41
CA LEU A 241 -19.03 8.64 -0.04
C LEU A 241 -19.05 8.65 -1.55
N GLY A 242 -18.55 7.60 -2.16
CA GLY A 242 -18.42 7.54 -3.59
C GLY A 242 -18.33 6.12 -4.14
N PHE A 243 -17.82 6.01 -5.36
CA PHE A 243 -17.45 4.73 -5.97
C PHE A 243 -15.94 4.62 -6.09
N SER A 244 -15.44 3.39 -6.15
CA SER A 244 -14.05 3.15 -6.48
C SER A 244 -13.88 2.00 -7.46
N VAL A 245 -12.86 2.13 -8.30
CA VAL A 245 -12.39 1.06 -9.19
C VAL A 245 -10.91 0.86 -8.92
N SER A 246 -10.53 -0.32 -8.45
CA SER A 246 -9.13 -0.61 -8.21
C SER A 246 -8.71 -1.91 -8.90
N GLY A 247 -7.50 -1.90 -9.45
CA GLY A 247 -6.97 -3.05 -10.15
C GLY A 247 -5.50 -3.31 -9.82
N ARG A 248 -5.14 -4.56 -9.95
CA ARG A 248 -3.76 -5.04 -9.83
C ARG A 248 -3.47 -6.06 -10.91
N TRP A 249 -2.34 -5.91 -11.53
CA TRP A 249 -1.85 -6.87 -12.49
C TRP A 249 -0.36 -7.15 -12.28
N ASP A 250 -0.04 -8.41 -12.02
CA ASP A 250 1.32 -8.90 -11.90
C ASP A 250 1.63 -9.76 -13.12
N LYS A 251 2.47 -9.25 -14.02
CA LYS A 251 2.83 -9.95 -15.28
C LYS A 251 4.31 -10.26 -15.32
N LYS A 252 4.64 -11.53 -15.51
CA LYS A 252 5.98 -11.95 -15.87
C LYS A 252 6.20 -11.59 -17.35
N VAL A 253 7.04 -10.59 -17.61
CA VAL A 253 7.37 -10.11 -18.97
C VAL A 253 8.43 -11.01 -19.58
N MET A 254 9.48 -11.32 -18.80
CA MET A 254 10.57 -12.26 -19.09
C MET A 254 10.90 -13.04 -17.83
N ASP A 255 11.78 -14.05 -17.91
CA ASP A 255 12.12 -14.90 -16.76
C ASP A 255 12.67 -14.11 -15.57
N ASN A 256 13.38 -13.03 -15.83
CA ASN A 256 13.96 -12.13 -14.84
C ASN A 256 13.26 -10.77 -14.74
N MET A 257 12.11 -10.57 -15.42
CA MET A 257 11.40 -9.29 -15.46
C MET A 257 9.95 -9.47 -15.03
N LEU A 258 9.58 -8.79 -13.94
CA LEU A 258 8.22 -8.78 -13.41
C LEU A 258 7.65 -7.36 -13.46
N LEU A 259 6.55 -7.19 -14.18
CA LEU A 259 5.76 -5.98 -14.19
C LEU A 259 4.65 -6.10 -13.13
N ASN A 260 4.61 -5.13 -12.22
CA ASN A 260 3.52 -4.97 -11.25
C ASN A 260 2.87 -3.63 -11.52
N THR A 261 1.59 -3.61 -11.76
CA THR A 261 0.82 -2.38 -11.88
C THR A 261 -0.40 -2.43 -10.97
N THR A 262 -0.65 -1.32 -10.29
CA THR A 262 -1.83 -1.11 -9.45
C THR A 262 -2.43 0.24 -9.79
N PHE A 263 -3.74 0.31 -9.84
CA PHE A 263 -4.44 1.57 -9.98
C PHE A 263 -5.65 1.62 -9.05
N ASN A 264 -5.95 2.82 -8.59
CA ASN A 264 -7.16 3.14 -7.84
C ASN A 264 -7.76 4.40 -8.45
N LEU A 265 -9.03 4.31 -8.80
CA LEU A 265 -9.86 5.41 -9.22
C LEU A 265 -10.93 5.61 -8.16
N TYR A 266 -11.17 6.84 -7.78
CA TYR A 266 -12.22 7.19 -6.81
C TYR A 266 -13.01 8.39 -7.32
N GLY A 267 -14.33 8.35 -7.18
CA GLY A 267 -15.20 9.49 -7.49
C GLY A 267 -16.21 9.69 -6.36
N ASP A 268 -16.30 10.93 -5.87
CA ASP A 268 -17.23 11.31 -4.81
C ASP A 268 -18.65 11.53 -5.41
N TYR A 269 -19.67 10.97 -4.75
CA TYR A 269 -21.07 11.16 -5.14
C TYR A 269 -21.63 12.52 -4.69
N LEU A 270 -21.09 13.05 -3.59
CA LEU A 270 -21.66 14.20 -2.90
C LEU A 270 -21.01 15.52 -3.32
N LYS A 271 -19.79 15.46 -3.83
CA LYS A 271 -18.97 16.63 -4.09
C LYS A 271 -18.27 16.48 -5.43
N ASN A 272 -18.49 17.41 -6.35
CA ASN A 272 -17.85 17.43 -7.67
C ASN A 272 -18.00 16.11 -8.44
N PHE A 273 -19.21 15.53 -8.45
CA PHE A 273 -19.47 14.29 -9.18
C PHE A 273 -18.99 14.40 -10.64
N GLY A 274 -18.16 13.46 -11.05
CA GLY A 274 -17.51 13.46 -12.37
C GLY A 274 -16.00 13.75 -12.29
N ASN A 275 -15.49 14.31 -11.21
CA ASN A 275 -14.07 14.37 -10.95
C ASN A 275 -13.60 13.03 -10.39
N ILE A 276 -12.53 12.51 -10.97
CA ILE A 276 -12.00 11.19 -10.60
C ILE A 276 -10.59 11.38 -10.06
N ASP A 277 -10.40 11.00 -8.80
CA ASP A 277 -9.07 10.85 -8.22
C ASP A 277 -8.39 9.62 -8.82
N VAL A 278 -7.12 9.75 -9.18
CA VAL A 278 -6.30 8.70 -9.78
C VAL A 278 -5.07 8.46 -8.93
N ASP A 279 -4.84 7.20 -8.58
CA ASP A 279 -3.59 6.73 -7.96
C ASP A 279 -3.11 5.52 -8.76
N TRP A 280 -2.10 5.69 -9.60
CA TRP A 280 -1.60 4.65 -10.50
C TRP A 280 -0.11 4.44 -10.32
N GLU A 281 0.27 3.26 -9.86
CA GLU A 281 1.65 2.84 -9.67
C GLU A 281 2.00 1.67 -10.58
N THR A 282 3.11 1.78 -11.28
CA THR A 282 3.68 0.72 -12.13
C THR A 282 5.14 0.52 -11.81
N ASN A 283 5.54 -0.72 -11.56
CA ASN A 283 6.90 -1.10 -11.24
C ASN A 283 7.35 -2.23 -12.15
N LEU A 284 8.48 -2.04 -12.82
CA LEU A 284 9.22 -3.07 -13.52
C LEU A 284 10.40 -3.51 -12.65
N ASN A 285 10.35 -4.73 -12.15
CA ASN A 285 11.40 -5.33 -11.35
C ASN A 285 12.24 -6.25 -12.21
N LEU A 286 13.55 -6.00 -12.26
CA LEU A 286 14.54 -6.75 -13.03
C LEU A 286 15.39 -7.54 -12.04
N LYS A 287 15.23 -8.86 -12.06
CA LYS A 287 15.95 -9.75 -11.16
C LYS A 287 17.32 -10.08 -11.76
N VAL A 288 18.40 -9.66 -11.10
CA VAL A 288 19.77 -9.98 -11.48
C VAL A 288 20.15 -11.36 -10.94
N ASN A 289 19.86 -11.62 -9.65
CA ASN A 289 20.03 -12.94 -9.01
C ASN A 289 18.99 -13.12 -7.87
N SER A 290 19.20 -14.04 -6.94
CA SER A 290 18.26 -14.32 -5.85
C SER A 290 18.10 -13.15 -4.87
N TYR A 291 19.05 -12.24 -4.80
CA TYR A 291 19.08 -11.13 -3.84
C TYR A 291 19.10 -9.76 -4.52
N VAL A 292 19.83 -9.62 -5.64
CA VAL A 292 20.04 -8.34 -6.33
C VAL A 292 18.95 -8.13 -7.37
N GLN A 293 18.35 -6.96 -7.33
CA GLN A 293 17.34 -6.53 -8.30
C GLN A 293 17.51 -5.06 -8.67
N ALA A 294 17.13 -4.70 -9.90
CA ALA A 294 16.90 -3.33 -10.30
C ALA A 294 15.39 -3.08 -10.38
N ARG A 295 14.97 -1.85 -10.08
CA ARG A 295 13.57 -1.44 -10.12
C ARG A 295 13.43 -0.14 -10.88
N ILE A 296 12.49 -0.12 -11.81
CA ILE A 296 12.02 1.09 -12.47
C ILE A 296 10.56 1.27 -12.05
N GLY A 297 10.24 2.35 -11.37
CA GLY A 297 8.91 2.65 -10.87
C GLY A 297 8.39 3.98 -11.36
N VAL A 298 7.10 4.05 -11.67
CA VAL A 298 6.36 5.27 -11.99
C VAL A 298 5.09 5.27 -11.15
N HIS A 299 4.85 6.38 -10.45
CA HIS A 299 3.67 6.59 -9.65
C HIS A 299 3.04 7.93 -10.04
N ILE A 300 1.82 7.85 -10.51
CA ILE A 300 1.01 9.00 -10.94
C ILE A 300 -0.13 9.16 -9.96
N LYS A 301 -0.31 10.40 -9.47
CA LYS A 301 -1.44 10.78 -8.63
C LYS A 301 -2.12 12.02 -9.20
N TYR A 302 -3.44 12.00 -9.18
CA TYR A 302 -4.29 13.15 -9.38
C TYR A 302 -5.38 13.14 -8.32
N ASP A 303 -5.60 14.26 -7.67
CA ASP A 303 -6.61 14.44 -6.62
C ASP A 303 -7.14 15.86 -6.77
N ASP A 304 -8.42 15.99 -7.01
CA ASP A 304 -9.10 17.26 -7.25
C ASP A 304 -9.12 18.18 -6.02
N ASP A 305 -9.08 17.58 -4.83
CA ASP A 305 -9.07 18.33 -3.57
C ASP A 305 -7.66 18.84 -3.20
N VAL A 306 -6.60 18.29 -3.81
CA VAL A 306 -5.21 18.73 -3.60
C VAL A 306 -4.86 19.85 -4.55
N LYS A 307 -4.92 21.09 -4.07
CA LYS A 307 -4.62 22.29 -4.86
C LYS A 307 -3.19 22.78 -4.63
N PHE A 308 -2.50 23.07 -5.72
CA PHE A 308 -1.14 23.61 -5.70
C PHE A 308 -1.22 25.16 -5.74
N TYR A 309 -0.60 25.80 -4.75
CA TYR A 309 -0.45 27.24 -4.70
C TYR A 309 0.90 27.64 -5.30
N SER A 310 0.93 28.61 -6.19
CA SER A 310 2.18 28.85 -6.87
C SER A 310 2.58 30.30 -7.13
N TYR A 311 1.71 31.28 -7.11
CA TYR A 311 2.17 32.64 -7.29
C TYR A 311 1.31 33.68 -6.58
N THR A 312 1.99 34.76 -6.19
CA THR A 312 1.32 35.95 -5.69
C THR A 312 1.18 36.90 -6.90
N THR A 313 -0.02 37.35 -7.18
CA THR A 313 -0.27 38.38 -8.22
C THR A 313 0.45 39.66 -7.83
N PRO A 314 0.71 40.58 -8.79
CA PRO A 314 1.23 41.91 -8.47
C PRO A 314 0.38 42.69 -7.47
N SER A 315 -0.92 42.34 -7.35
CA SER A 315 -1.84 42.88 -6.34
C SER A 315 -1.73 42.22 -4.97
N GLY A 316 -0.79 41.29 -4.75
CA GLY A 316 -0.59 40.58 -3.48
C GLY A 316 -1.51 39.40 -3.25
N GLU A 317 -2.38 39.04 -4.19
CA GLU A 317 -3.32 37.93 -4.08
C GLU A 317 -2.63 36.60 -4.39
N LYS A 318 -2.74 35.61 -3.51
CA LYS A 318 -2.26 34.25 -3.76
C LYS A 318 -3.25 33.52 -4.65
N ARG A 319 -2.85 33.19 -5.86
CA ARG A 319 -3.63 32.36 -6.77
C ARG A 319 -3.17 30.90 -6.75
N SER A 320 -4.18 29.99 -6.71
CA SER A 320 -3.97 28.55 -6.85
C SER A 320 -4.00 28.16 -8.34
N TYR A 321 -3.11 27.29 -8.77
CA TYR A 321 -3.20 26.68 -10.11
C TYR A 321 -4.24 25.55 -10.18
N GLY A 322 -4.96 25.23 -9.10
CA GLY A 322 -5.87 24.10 -9.03
C GLY A 322 -5.17 22.76 -8.79
N ALA A 323 -5.89 21.69 -9.04
CA ALA A 323 -5.36 20.34 -8.96
C ALA A 323 -4.40 20.06 -10.13
N ARG A 324 -3.35 19.29 -9.86
CA ARG A 324 -2.33 18.90 -10.85
C ARG A 324 -1.94 17.44 -10.69
N THR A 325 -1.65 16.81 -11.80
CA THR A 325 -1.03 15.49 -11.82
C THR A 325 0.33 15.53 -11.14
N GLN A 326 0.53 14.66 -10.18
CA GLN A 326 1.76 14.45 -9.46
C GLN A 326 2.46 13.22 -10.04
N LEU A 327 3.75 13.30 -10.30
CA LEU A 327 4.58 12.22 -10.83
C LEU A 327 5.73 11.94 -9.89
N LYS A 328 5.91 10.66 -9.55
CA LYS A 328 7.10 10.16 -8.84
C LYS A 328 7.72 9.05 -9.68
N GLN A 329 9.01 9.16 -9.94
CA GLN A 329 9.80 8.14 -10.63
C GLN A 329 10.84 7.56 -9.68
N ILE A 330 11.06 6.26 -9.79
CA ILE A 330 12.08 5.54 -9.02
C ILE A 330 12.91 4.73 -10.01
N LEU A 331 14.22 4.92 -9.97
CA LEU A 331 15.21 4.07 -10.61
C LEU A 331 16.22 3.68 -9.53
N GLY A 332 16.38 2.42 -9.27
CA GLY A 332 17.27 1.97 -8.22
C GLY A 332 17.75 0.54 -8.41
N VAL A 333 18.89 0.26 -7.83
CA VAL A 333 19.44 -1.09 -7.68
C VAL A 333 19.46 -1.39 -6.18
N GLY A 334 19.11 -2.60 -5.82
CA GLY A 334 19.03 -2.94 -4.41
C GLY A 334 19.07 -4.44 -4.16
N VAL A 335 19.03 -4.77 -2.90
CA VAL A 335 18.93 -6.14 -2.42
C VAL A 335 17.54 -6.39 -1.86
N SER A 336 16.99 -7.56 -2.11
CA SER A 336 15.73 -8.00 -1.52
C SER A 336 15.82 -9.45 -1.11
N TYR A 337 15.12 -9.78 -0.03
CA TYR A 337 15.00 -11.14 0.47
C TYR A 337 13.52 -11.49 0.64
N THR A 338 13.13 -12.63 0.07
CA THR A 338 11.75 -13.14 0.14
C THR A 338 11.77 -14.46 0.91
N PHE A 339 10.90 -14.63 1.92
CA PHE A 339 10.88 -15.79 2.82
C PHE A 339 9.46 -16.17 3.29
#